data_eea7ac532ea261eab18e44e82dfc6471
#
_entry.id   eea7ac532ea261eab18e44e82dfc6471
#
_cell.length_a   1.000
_cell.length_b   1.000
_cell.length_c   1.000
_cell.angle_alpha   90.00
_cell.angle_beta   90.00
_cell.angle_gamma   90.00
#
_symmetry.space_group_name_H-M   'P 1'
#
loop_
_entity.id
_entity.type
_entity.pdbx_description
1 polymer ?
#
loop_
_entity_poly.entity_id
_entity_poly.type
_entity_poly.pdbx_seq_one_letter_code
_entity_poly.pdbx_strand_id
1 'polypeptide(L)' 'MSQNYDNLVAAVEAIKPDMERAEKGNKAATARVRKAMQEVKALAQELRKEMLELRDSGGAN' A
#
# COMPACT_ATOMS: atom_id res chain seq x y z
N MET A 1 -9.69 6.66 -11.16
CA MET A 1 -9.53 5.92 -9.89
C MET A 1 -9.24 6.89 -8.76
N SER A 2 -9.49 6.48 -7.52
CA SER A 2 -9.20 7.36 -6.41
C SER A 2 -7.69 7.53 -6.23
N GLN A 3 -7.30 8.70 -5.74
CA GLN A 3 -5.90 8.98 -5.46
C GLN A 3 -5.35 8.04 -4.39
N ASN A 4 -6.17 7.71 -3.38
CA ASN A 4 -5.75 6.77 -2.33
C ASN A 4 -5.48 5.38 -2.90
N TYR A 5 -6.30 4.92 -3.82
CA TYR A 5 -6.08 3.66 -4.49
C TYR A 5 -4.79 3.70 -5.32
N ASP A 6 -4.61 4.76 -6.09
CA ASP A 6 -3.43 4.89 -6.95
C ASP A 6 -2.15 4.96 -6.11
N ASN A 7 -2.18 5.65 -4.98
CA ASN A 7 -1.05 5.73 -4.08
C ASN A 7 -0.68 4.35 -3.51
N LEU A 8 -1.69 3.57 -3.15
CA LEU A 8 -1.47 2.22 -2.62
C LEU A 8 -0.83 1.32 -3.68
N VAL A 9 -1.35 1.34 -4.88
CA VAL A 9 -0.81 0.54 -5.99
C VAL A 9 0.64 0.94 -6.27
N ALA A 10 0.93 2.24 -6.32
CA ALA A 10 2.28 2.72 -6.58
C ALA A 10 3.26 2.27 -5.49
N ALA A 11 2.82 2.30 -4.22
CA ALA A 11 3.66 1.87 -3.11
C ALA A 11 3.97 0.37 -3.20
N VAL A 12 2.98 -0.44 -3.55
CA VAL A 12 3.18 -1.88 -3.72
C VAL A 12 4.12 -2.18 -4.88
N GLU A 13 3.91 -1.51 -6.01
CA GLU A 13 4.77 -1.70 -7.18
C GLU A 13 6.23 -1.33 -6.90
N ALA A 14 6.45 -0.28 -6.12
CA ALA A 14 7.79 0.18 -5.78
C ALA A 14 8.57 -0.83 -4.95
N ILE A 15 7.90 -1.74 -4.27
CA ILE A 15 8.54 -2.74 -3.40
C ILE A 15 9.06 -3.93 -4.21
N LYS A 16 8.56 -4.14 -5.40
CA LYS A 16 8.84 -5.35 -6.18
C LYS A 16 10.33 -5.69 -6.29
N PRO A 17 11.23 -4.76 -6.63
CA PRO A 17 12.66 -5.11 -6.70
C PRO A 17 13.21 -5.61 -5.38
N ASP A 18 12.80 -5.00 -4.26
CA ASP A 18 13.28 -5.43 -2.94
C ASP A 18 12.67 -6.77 -2.54
N MET A 19 11.43 -7.05 -2.96
CA MET A 19 10.85 -8.37 -2.73
C MET A 19 11.68 -9.46 -3.41
N GLU A 20 12.08 -9.22 -4.66
CA GLU A 20 12.89 -10.18 -5.41
C GLU A 20 14.24 -10.39 -4.73
N ARG A 21 14.87 -9.32 -4.27
CA ARG A 21 16.14 -9.41 -3.56
C ARG A 21 16.01 -10.13 -2.21
N ALA A 22 14.93 -9.84 -1.49
CA ALA A 22 14.67 -10.49 -0.20
C ALA A 22 14.51 -11.99 -0.35
N GLU A 23 13.79 -12.43 -1.39
CA GLU A 23 13.58 -13.85 -1.67
C GLU A 23 14.89 -14.55 -2.02
N LYS A 24 15.87 -13.80 -2.52
CA LYS A 24 17.20 -14.32 -2.82
C LYS A 24 18.15 -14.27 -1.62
N GLY A 25 17.66 -13.89 -0.46
CA GLY A 25 18.44 -13.89 0.77
C GLY A 25 19.09 -12.57 1.15
N ASN A 26 18.77 -11.48 0.46
CA ASN A 26 19.31 -10.16 0.80
C ASN A 26 18.62 -9.62 2.05
N LYS A 27 19.36 -9.59 3.17
CA LYS A 27 18.79 -9.16 4.46
C LYS A 27 18.44 -7.68 4.48
N ALA A 28 19.23 -6.84 3.80
CA ALA A 28 18.92 -5.41 3.74
C ALA A 28 17.60 -5.18 3.01
N ALA A 29 17.32 -5.99 1.97
CA ALA A 29 16.07 -5.89 1.25
C ALA A 29 14.89 -6.29 2.14
N THR A 30 15.05 -7.30 3.00
CA THR A 30 13.97 -7.68 3.91
C THR A 30 13.61 -6.53 4.86
N ALA A 31 14.62 -5.80 5.34
CA ALA A 31 14.39 -4.65 6.20
C ALA A 31 13.64 -3.54 5.45
N ARG A 32 14.03 -3.27 4.20
CA ARG A 32 13.35 -2.27 3.38
C ARG A 32 11.89 -2.63 3.12
N VAL A 33 11.61 -3.91 2.83
CA VAL A 33 10.25 -4.37 2.62
C VAL A 33 9.42 -4.20 3.89
N ARG A 34 9.98 -4.59 5.04
CA ARG A 34 9.26 -4.41 6.32
C ARG A 34 8.92 -2.95 6.59
N LYS A 35 9.87 -2.05 6.33
CA LYS A 35 9.65 -0.63 6.51
C LYS A 35 8.58 -0.12 5.54
N ALA A 36 8.64 -0.56 4.28
CA ALA A 36 7.67 -0.17 3.27
C ALA A 36 6.26 -0.62 3.63
N MET A 37 6.12 -1.75 4.34
CA MET A 37 4.81 -2.23 4.76
C MET A 37 4.12 -1.27 5.74
N GLN A 38 4.88 -0.51 6.52
CA GLN A 38 4.29 0.51 7.40
C GLN A 38 3.59 1.59 6.55
N GLU A 39 4.20 1.99 5.44
CA GLU A 39 3.58 2.95 4.54
C GLU A 39 2.35 2.35 3.85
N VAL A 40 2.47 1.10 3.39
CA VAL A 40 1.33 0.41 2.76
C VAL A 40 0.16 0.33 3.73
N LYS A 41 0.42 0.03 4.98
CA LYS A 41 -0.61 -0.01 6.01
C LYS A 41 -1.31 1.33 6.15
N ALA A 42 -0.55 2.42 6.19
CA ALA A 42 -1.13 3.76 6.30
C ALA A 42 -1.96 4.11 5.07
N LEU A 43 -1.48 3.76 3.88
CA LEU A 43 -2.22 4.02 2.65
C LEU A 43 -3.49 3.17 2.57
N ALA A 44 -3.43 1.94 3.05
CA ALA A 44 -4.61 1.09 3.10
C ALA A 44 -5.68 1.67 4.05
N GLN A 45 -5.25 2.24 5.18
CA GLN A 45 -6.17 2.90 6.09
C GLN A 45 -6.84 4.13 5.45
N GLU A 46 -6.09 4.91 4.69
CA GLU A 46 -6.66 6.06 3.99
C GLU A 46 -7.70 5.62 2.97
N LEU A 47 -7.42 4.55 2.23
CA LEU A 47 -8.38 4.02 1.27
C LEU A 47 -9.64 3.51 1.98
N ARG A 48 -9.47 2.83 3.10
CA ARG A 48 -10.61 2.34 3.88
C ARG A 48 -11.47 3.50 4.37
N LYS A 49 -10.86 4.56 4.85
CA LYS A 49 -11.59 5.76 5.30
C LYS A 49 -12.37 6.38 4.13
N GLU A 50 -11.75 6.43 2.96
CA GLU A 50 -12.44 6.94 1.77
C GLU A 50 -13.68 6.11 1.45
N MET A 51 -13.58 4.79 1.55
CA MET A 51 -14.71 3.92 1.29
C MET A 51 -15.85 4.15 2.29
N LEU A 52 -15.51 4.38 3.55
CA LEU A 52 -16.52 4.70 4.56
C LEU A 52 -17.20 6.04 4.27
N GLU A 53 -16.44 7.03 3.82
CA GLU A 53 -17.00 8.33 3.45
C GLU A 53 -17.92 8.22 2.25
N LEU A 54 -17.56 7.44 1.25
CA LEU A 54 -18.38 7.21 0.08
C LEU A 54 -19.68 6.50 0.45
N ARG A 55 -19.60 5.52 1.33
CA ARG A 55 -20.78 4.81 1.83
C ARG A 55 -21.72 5.77 2.56
N ASP A 56 -21.16 6.60 3.43
CA ASP A 56 -21.96 7.50 4.26
C ASP A 56 -22.56 8.64 3.45
N SER A 57 -21.94 9.01 2.34
CA SER A 57 -22.49 10.05 1.46
C SER A 57 -23.63 9.56 0.59
N GLY A 58 -23.94 8.26 0.65
CA GLY A 58 -24.99 7.66 -0.15
C GLY A 58 -24.59 7.40 -1.59
N GLY A 59 -23.39 7.76 -1.98
CA GLY A 59 -22.94 7.58 -3.36
C GLY A 59 -22.51 6.17 -3.68
N ALA A 60 -22.33 5.34 -2.69
CA ALA A 60 -21.78 4.00 -2.86
C ALA A 60 -22.85 2.95 -3.18
N ASN A 61 -24.09 3.33 -3.14
CA ASN A 61 -25.18 2.39 -3.41
C ASN A 61 -26.00 2.80 -4.60
#